data_bbb5766672b357c0bb3f08860691d64c
#
_entry.id   bbb5766672b357c0bb3f08860691d64c
#
_cell.length_a   1.000
_cell.length_b   1.000
_cell.length_c   1.000
_cell.angle_alpha   90.00
_cell.angle_beta   90.00
_cell.angle_gamma   90.00
#
_symmetry.space_group_name_H-M   'P 1'
#
loop_
_entity.id
_entity.type
_entity.pdbx_description
1 polymer ?
#
loop_
_entity_poly.entity_id
_entity_poly.type
_entity_poly.pdbx_seq_one_letter_code
_entity_poly.pdbx_strand_id
1 'polypeptide(L)'
;MRFQSFVCSLLIVALAGSSHDLSAQSRTRKKASRPTATKKAPPQPAPARIDSTLVVSSPSVGNILDERQFFLNASRAAWAFVDRNYQASTGLARAHDTYQYVTLWDVASTLAATYSAHELGLIPDGPYSQRMQRALATLGAMDLFDGAAFNKSYDSKTGRMIDRNQRISSKGYGWSTTDIGRLLIWLRIIAVNQPQFAQQTTAIVRRLNIQRLIADGYLQGSDLDPQTGQLRAYPEGRIGYEQYAASGLALWGFRAEKALDAKLNALPVNVLGVSIMADKRGDERVTSEPYIMMGMETGWFSPELREQAWRVLAVQEARYKSTGKLTMVSEDALPDPPYYFYYYNVYRQGRSFTIDTQATSAFLDQPRWLSSKAAFAWHALLPSPYTLAVLQAVQPAMIPGRGWGAGVYEGTLRPTGDASLNTAALILEAAVYNLRGHPFLEARL
;
A
#
# COMPACT_ATOMS: atom_id res chain seq x y z
N MET A 1 -30.20 -12.28 -25.31
CA MET A 1 -29.00 -11.44 -25.17
C MET A 1 -27.92 -12.26 -24.50
N ARG A 2 -26.91 -12.67 -25.27
CA ARG A 2 -25.82 -13.52 -24.77
C ARG A 2 -24.74 -12.64 -24.17
N PHE A 3 -24.53 -12.76 -22.87
CA PHE A 3 -23.37 -12.15 -22.18
C PHE A 3 -22.14 -12.96 -22.55
N GLN A 4 -21.23 -12.35 -23.30
CA GLN A 4 -19.88 -12.87 -23.49
C GLN A 4 -19.06 -12.57 -22.22
N SER A 5 -18.66 -13.66 -21.55
CA SER A 5 -17.69 -13.58 -20.45
C SER A 5 -16.32 -13.18 -21.01
N PHE A 6 -15.90 -11.95 -20.78
CA PHE A 6 -14.51 -11.53 -20.99
C PHE A 6 -13.66 -12.09 -19.85
N VAL A 7 -12.93 -13.15 -20.16
CA VAL A 7 -11.86 -13.66 -19.30
C VAL A 7 -10.67 -12.72 -19.44
N CYS A 8 -10.48 -11.86 -18.43
CA CYS A 8 -9.29 -11.02 -18.35
C CYS A 8 -8.16 -11.89 -17.80
N SER A 9 -7.34 -12.45 -18.70
CA SER A 9 -6.10 -13.16 -18.32
C SER A 9 -5.09 -12.12 -17.86
N LEU A 10 -4.83 -12.05 -16.55
CA LEU A 10 -3.69 -11.33 -16.01
C LEU A 10 -2.40 -12.04 -16.44
N LEU A 11 -1.78 -11.61 -17.53
CA LEU A 11 -0.45 -12.00 -17.93
C LEU A 11 0.55 -11.27 -17.02
N ILE A 12 1.05 -11.96 -15.99
CA ILE A 12 2.20 -11.49 -15.24
C ILE A 12 3.43 -11.78 -16.09
N VAL A 13 3.92 -10.76 -16.79
CA VAL A 13 5.20 -10.84 -17.52
C VAL A 13 6.31 -10.63 -16.51
N ALA A 14 7.06 -11.69 -16.23
CA ALA A 14 8.31 -11.58 -15.48
C ALA A 14 9.33 -10.81 -16.31
N LEU A 15 9.80 -9.68 -15.78
CA LEU A 15 10.95 -8.97 -16.32
C LEU A 15 12.21 -9.79 -16.08
N ALA A 16 12.69 -10.46 -17.13
CA ALA A 16 14.02 -11.01 -17.19
C ALA A 16 15.01 -9.87 -17.41
N GLY A 17 15.80 -9.53 -16.38
CA GLY A 17 16.96 -8.69 -16.52
C GLY A 17 18.03 -9.37 -17.37
N SER A 18 18.31 -8.85 -18.54
CA SER A 18 19.46 -9.24 -19.35
C SER A 18 20.73 -8.63 -18.77
N SER A 19 21.56 -9.47 -18.19
CA SER A 19 22.96 -9.17 -17.88
C SER A 19 23.76 -9.16 -19.18
N HIS A 20 24.27 -8.01 -19.59
CA HIS A 20 25.33 -7.93 -20.59
C HIS A 20 26.68 -8.02 -19.91
N ASP A 21 27.37 -9.13 -20.17
CA ASP A 21 28.82 -9.30 -20.01
C ASP A 21 29.54 -8.37 -20.98
N LEU A 22 30.39 -7.54 -20.46
CA LEU A 22 31.43 -6.87 -21.21
C LEU A 22 32.80 -7.08 -20.54
N SER A 23 33.43 -8.17 -20.96
CA SER A 23 34.87 -8.32 -20.84
C SER A 23 35.55 -7.74 -22.06
N ALA A 24 36.30 -6.68 -21.92
CA ALA A 24 37.36 -6.33 -22.87
C ALA A 24 38.51 -5.62 -22.16
N GLN A 25 39.61 -6.29 -22.15
CA GLN A 25 40.91 -5.77 -21.78
C GLN A 25 41.38 -4.69 -22.76
N SER A 26 41.95 -3.59 -22.29
CA SER A 26 43.13 -3.03 -22.94
C SER A 26 43.94 -2.18 -21.99
N ARG A 27 45.24 -2.57 -21.90
CA ARG A 27 46.32 -1.81 -21.31
C ARG A 27 46.64 -0.60 -22.15
N THR A 28 46.87 0.58 -21.56
CA THR A 28 48.11 1.33 -21.84
C THR A 28 48.23 2.67 -21.07
N ARG A 29 49.40 2.84 -20.47
CA ARG A 29 50.19 4.06 -20.25
C ARG A 29 49.74 5.19 -19.35
N LYS A 30 50.49 5.25 -18.21
CA LYS A 30 50.72 6.42 -17.36
C LYS A 30 51.16 7.64 -18.15
N LYS A 31 50.54 8.79 -17.92
CA LYS A 31 51.19 10.12 -17.98
C LYS A 31 50.78 10.91 -16.75
N ALA A 32 51.75 11.34 -15.98
CA ALA A 32 51.60 12.23 -14.84
C ALA A 32 51.25 13.62 -15.34
N SER A 33 50.32 14.29 -14.69
CA SER A 33 50.10 15.72 -14.83
C SER A 33 49.70 16.33 -13.48
N ARG A 34 50.27 17.49 -13.25
CA ARG A 34 50.34 18.40 -12.10
C ARG A 34 48.99 18.67 -11.40
N PRO A 35 49.00 19.04 -10.10
CA PRO A 35 47.78 19.38 -9.36
C PRO A 35 47.26 20.76 -9.77
N THR A 36 45.99 20.82 -10.17
CA THR A 36 45.26 22.06 -10.42
C THR A 36 44.48 22.44 -9.16
N ALA A 37 44.52 23.73 -8.83
CA ALA A 37 43.93 24.32 -7.64
C ALA A 37 42.42 24.05 -7.52
N THR A 38 41.99 23.66 -6.31
CA THR A 38 40.59 23.49 -5.90
C THR A 38 39.87 24.85 -5.89
N LYS A 39 38.94 25.04 -6.82
CA LYS A 39 37.94 26.11 -6.72
C LYS A 39 36.92 25.73 -5.63
N LYS A 40 36.80 26.59 -4.62
CA LYS A 40 35.75 26.51 -3.60
C LYS A 40 34.37 26.55 -4.26
N ALA A 41 33.51 25.58 -3.94
CA ALA A 41 32.12 25.58 -4.33
C ALA A 41 31.36 26.77 -3.72
N PRO A 42 30.37 27.35 -4.44
CA PRO A 42 29.56 28.41 -3.88
C PRO A 42 28.68 27.90 -2.74
N PRO A 43 28.33 28.75 -1.75
CA PRO A 43 27.49 28.36 -0.61
C PRO A 43 26.09 27.95 -1.08
N GLN A 44 25.57 26.84 -0.52
CA GLN A 44 24.19 26.41 -0.72
C GLN A 44 23.22 27.50 -0.16
N PRO A 45 22.16 27.83 -0.90
CA PRO A 45 21.12 28.73 -0.38
C PRO A 45 20.41 28.08 0.80
N ALA A 46 20.13 28.87 1.83
CA ALA A 46 19.36 28.45 3.00
C ALA A 46 17.95 28.00 2.59
N PRO A 47 17.32 27.04 3.32
CA PRO A 47 15.97 26.58 3.00
C PRO A 47 14.98 27.75 3.11
N ALA A 48 14.21 27.95 2.03
CA ALA A 48 13.17 28.96 1.99
C ALA A 48 12.10 28.68 3.05
N ARG A 49 11.84 29.64 3.93
CA ARG A 49 10.67 29.60 4.83
C ARG A 49 9.41 29.67 3.96
N ILE A 50 8.51 28.72 4.13
CA ILE A 50 7.20 28.70 3.48
C ILE A 50 6.35 29.80 4.13
N ASP A 51 5.99 30.81 3.36
CA ASP A 51 5.08 31.86 3.76
C ASP A 51 3.64 31.34 3.76
N SER A 52 2.98 31.36 4.93
CA SER A 52 1.68 30.73 5.17
C SER A 52 0.47 31.60 4.74
N THR A 53 0.65 32.63 3.91
CA THR A 53 -0.40 33.63 3.65
C THR A 53 -1.00 33.64 2.25
N LEU A 54 -0.85 32.59 1.45
CA LEU A 54 -1.59 32.49 0.18
C LEU A 54 -2.95 31.83 0.37
N VAL A 55 -3.98 32.62 0.61
CA VAL A 55 -5.38 32.19 0.55
C VAL A 55 -5.77 32.02 -0.92
N VAL A 56 -5.73 30.77 -1.40
CA VAL A 56 -6.35 30.41 -2.68
C VAL A 56 -7.82 30.09 -2.39
N SER A 57 -8.75 30.80 -3.06
CA SER A 57 -10.18 30.54 -2.96
C SER A 57 -10.49 29.10 -3.39
N SER A 58 -10.88 28.26 -2.42
CA SER A 58 -11.28 26.86 -2.67
C SER A 58 -12.60 26.82 -3.45
N PRO A 59 -12.76 25.89 -4.40
CA PRO A 59 -14.08 25.64 -4.99
C PRO A 59 -15.06 25.24 -3.89
N SER A 60 -16.31 25.73 -3.97
CA SER A 60 -17.39 25.42 -3.04
C SER A 60 -17.85 23.97 -3.20
N VAL A 61 -17.16 23.07 -2.53
CA VAL A 61 -17.56 21.67 -2.34
C VAL A 61 -18.15 21.54 -0.94
N GLY A 62 -19.20 20.75 -0.78
CA GLY A 62 -20.04 20.65 0.41
C GLY A 62 -19.28 20.72 1.74
N ASN A 63 -19.75 21.56 2.62
CA ASN A 63 -19.09 21.89 3.88
C ASN A 63 -19.16 20.70 4.84
N ILE A 64 -18.01 20.15 5.24
CA ILE A 64 -17.95 19.17 6.35
C ILE A 64 -18.02 19.97 7.64
N LEU A 65 -19.23 20.19 8.15
CA LEU A 65 -19.47 20.97 9.37
C LEU A 65 -19.16 20.18 10.64
N ASP A 66 -19.30 18.85 10.57
CA ASP A 66 -18.97 17.90 11.65
C ASP A 66 -18.09 16.79 11.09
N GLU A 67 -16.80 16.95 11.25
CA GLU A 67 -15.78 16.02 10.73
C GLU A 67 -15.93 14.61 11.34
N ARG A 68 -16.22 14.55 12.65
CA ARG A 68 -16.42 13.27 13.33
C ARG A 68 -17.60 12.50 12.73
N GLN A 69 -18.74 13.18 12.54
CA GLN A 69 -19.92 12.56 11.96
C GLN A 69 -19.69 12.18 10.50
N PHE A 70 -18.92 12.98 9.77
CA PHE A 70 -18.52 12.63 8.40
C PHE A 70 -17.73 11.33 8.34
N PHE A 71 -16.68 11.17 9.16
CA PHE A 71 -15.89 9.94 9.25
C PHE A 71 -16.74 8.73 9.67
N LEU A 72 -17.66 8.89 10.62
CA LEU A 72 -18.58 7.81 11.02
C LEU A 72 -19.53 7.41 9.89
N ASN A 73 -20.08 8.35 9.12
CA ASN A 73 -20.94 8.05 7.98
C ASN A 73 -20.17 7.35 6.85
N ALA A 74 -18.94 7.82 6.57
CA ALA A 74 -18.04 7.20 5.61
C ALA A 74 -17.71 5.75 6.01
N SER A 75 -17.47 5.52 7.30
CA SER A 75 -17.18 4.20 7.84
C SER A 75 -18.35 3.23 7.71
N ARG A 76 -19.58 3.69 7.92
CA ARG A 76 -20.78 2.85 7.69
C ARG A 76 -20.86 2.41 6.23
N ALA A 77 -20.58 3.30 5.28
CA ALA A 77 -20.55 2.96 3.87
C ALA A 77 -19.40 1.98 3.56
N ALA A 78 -18.20 2.22 4.09
CA ALA A 78 -17.05 1.32 3.92
C ALA A 78 -17.34 -0.08 4.50
N TRP A 79 -17.92 -0.14 5.70
CA TRP A 79 -18.31 -1.40 6.32
C TRP A 79 -19.34 -2.19 5.51
N ALA A 80 -20.28 -1.52 4.84
CA ALA A 80 -21.27 -2.17 3.97
C ALA A 80 -20.61 -3.00 2.84
N PHE A 81 -19.44 -2.59 2.33
CA PHE A 81 -18.67 -3.41 1.40
C PHE A 81 -18.16 -4.68 2.08
N VAL A 82 -17.52 -4.55 3.24
CA VAL A 82 -16.90 -5.66 3.97
C VAL A 82 -17.95 -6.69 4.36
N ASP A 83 -19.07 -6.22 4.90
CA ASP A 83 -20.16 -7.08 5.35
C ASP A 83 -20.81 -7.87 4.20
N ARG A 84 -21.07 -7.21 3.06
CA ARG A 84 -21.60 -7.85 1.86
C ARG A 84 -20.67 -8.89 1.26
N ASN A 85 -19.35 -8.69 1.35
CA ASN A 85 -18.34 -9.56 0.79
C ASN A 85 -17.81 -10.60 1.77
N TYR A 86 -18.30 -10.60 3.01
CA TYR A 86 -17.89 -11.53 4.05
C TYR A 86 -18.23 -12.98 3.69
N GLN A 87 -17.27 -13.87 3.90
CA GLN A 87 -17.42 -15.32 3.69
C GLN A 87 -17.53 -16.00 5.06
N ALA A 88 -18.73 -16.43 5.42
CA ALA A 88 -18.99 -17.04 6.74
C ALA A 88 -18.20 -18.33 6.99
N SER A 89 -17.79 -19.03 5.93
CA SER A 89 -16.98 -20.25 6.02
C SER A 89 -15.55 -20.00 6.49
N THR A 90 -14.96 -18.87 6.09
CA THR A 90 -13.54 -18.54 6.36
C THR A 90 -13.34 -17.34 7.27
N GLY A 91 -14.33 -16.46 7.40
CA GLY A 91 -14.17 -15.18 8.06
C GLY A 91 -13.47 -14.12 7.22
N LEU A 92 -13.10 -14.41 5.97
CA LEU A 92 -12.48 -13.48 5.05
C LEU A 92 -13.53 -12.68 4.28
N ALA A 93 -13.16 -11.49 3.79
CA ALA A 93 -13.94 -10.75 2.82
C ALA A 93 -13.28 -10.85 1.45
N ARG A 94 -14.07 -10.87 0.38
CA ARG A 94 -13.53 -10.82 -1.00
C ARG A 94 -12.83 -9.49 -1.23
N ALA A 95 -11.73 -9.51 -1.99
CA ALA A 95 -11.00 -8.31 -2.37
C ALA A 95 -11.84 -7.31 -3.16
N HIS A 96 -12.78 -7.84 -3.98
CA HIS A 96 -13.65 -7.08 -4.85
C HIS A 96 -14.99 -7.82 -5.04
N ASP A 97 -16.06 -7.10 -5.41
CA ASP A 97 -17.40 -7.69 -5.62
C ASP A 97 -17.40 -8.86 -6.61
N THR A 98 -16.49 -8.86 -7.59
CA THR A 98 -16.43 -9.84 -8.69
C THR A 98 -15.33 -10.89 -8.52
N TYR A 99 -14.40 -10.73 -7.56
CA TYR A 99 -13.27 -11.64 -7.38
C TYR A 99 -13.44 -12.52 -6.13
N GLN A 100 -13.34 -13.82 -6.33
CA GLN A 100 -13.44 -14.82 -5.26
C GLN A 100 -12.12 -15.02 -4.51
N TYR A 101 -11.00 -14.53 -5.02
CA TYR A 101 -9.69 -14.67 -4.39
C TYR A 101 -9.31 -13.45 -3.55
N VAL A 102 -8.34 -13.65 -2.67
CA VAL A 102 -7.71 -12.64 -1.82
C VAL A 102 -6.20 -12.84 -1.81
N THR A 103 -5.44 -11.76 -1.81
CA THR A 103 -4.02 -11.75 -1.47
C THR A 103 -3.84 -11.70 0.05
N LEU A 104 -2.60 -11.84 0.55
CA LEU A 104 -2.36 -11.64 1.98
C LEU A 104 -2.54 -10.18 2.40
N TRP A 105 -2.40 -9.25 1.45
CA TRP A 105 -2.77 -7.85 1.65
C TRP A 105 -4.25 -7.67 1.94
N ASP A 106 -5.10 -8.35 1.19
CA ASP A 106 -6.55 -8.35 1.41
C ASP A 106 -6.96 -9.08 2.69
N VAL A 107 -6.25 -10.14 3.05
CA VAL A 107 -6.46 -10.82 4.34
C VAL A 107 -6.16 -9.87 5.50
N ALA A 108 -5.05 -9.12 5.44
CA ALA A 108 -4.75 -8.08 6.40
C ALA A 108 -5.82 -6.98 6.42
N SER A 109 -6.32 -6.56 5.25
CA SER A 109 -7.44 -5.61 5.12
C SER A 109 -8.73 -6.14 5.75
N THR A 110 -9.01 -7.46 5.66
CA THR A 110 -10.16 -8.07 6.36
C THR A 110 -10.04 -7.94 7.88
N LEU A 111 -8.84 -8.23 8.43
CA LEU A 111 -8.58 -8.09 9.87
C LEU A 111 -8.68 -6.63 10.31
N ALA A 112 -8.06 -5.72 9.56
CA ALA A 112 -8.07 -4.28 9.77
C ALA A 112 -9.50 -3.72 9.81
N ALA A 113 -10.28 -4.03 8.77
CA ALA A 113 -11.66 -3.57 8.65
C ALA A 113 -12.56 -4.11 9.76
N THR A 114 -12.40 -5.40 10.12
CA THR A 114 -13.18 -6.03 11.20
C THR A 114 -12.84 -5.42 12.56
N TYR A 115 -11.55 -5.22 12.84
CA TYR A 115 -11.08 -4.54 14.04
C TYR A 115 -11.61 -3.10 14.11
N SER A 116 -11.42 -2.32 13.05
CA SER A 116 -11.83 -0.92 12.98
C SER A 116 -13.35 -0.74 13.08
N ALA A 117 -14.13 -1.62 12.46
CA ALA A 117 -15.59 -1.58 12.57
C ALA A 117 -16.07 -1.80 14.02
N HIS A 118 -15.42 -2.67 14.76
CA HIS A 118 -15.69 -2.86 16.19
C HIS A 118 -15.34 -1.61 17.00
N GLU A 119 -14.16 -1.03 16.80
CA GLU A 119 -13.73 0.19 17.49
C GLU A 119 -14.66 1.40 17.22
N LEU A 120 -15.26 1.44 16.02
CA LEU A 120 -16.23 2.47 15.62
C LEU A 120 -17.67 2.16 16.09
N GLY A 121 -17.89 1.04 16.79
CA GLY A 121 -19.22 0.60 17.24
C GLY A 121 -20.15 0.19 16.09
N LEU A 122 -19.62 -0.14 14.91
CA LEU A 122 -20.41 -0.59 13.76
C LEU A 122 -20.83 -2.05 13.87
N ILE A 123 -20.09 -2.86 14.63
CA ILE A 123 -20.43 -4.23 14.98
C ILE A 123 -20.27 -4.44 16.49
N PRO A 124 -21.19 -5.15 17.16
CA PRO A 124 -21.09 -5.45 18.58
C PRO A 124 -20.07 -6.56 18.88
N ASP A 125 -19.69 -6.71 20.15
CA ASP A 125 -18.63 -7.62 20.64
C ASP A 125 -18.80 -9.08 20.17
N GLY A 126 -20.00 -9.62 20.21
CA GLY A 126 -20.26 -11.01 19.84
C GLY A 126 -19.97 -11.29 18.36
N PRO A 127 -20.59 -10.58 17.40
CA PRO A 127 -20.27 -10.68 15.99
C PRO A 127 -18.80 -10.36 15.66
N TYR A 128 -18.19 -9.36 16.33
CA TYR A 128 -16.76 -9.07 16.18
C TYR A 128 -15.91 -10.28 16.54
N SER A 129 -16.10 -10.80 17.76
CA SER A 129 -15.31 -11.94 18.25
C SER A 129 -15.48 -13.16 17.34
N GLN A 130 -16.69 -13.43 16.87
CA GLN A 130 -16.97 -14.55 15.97
C GLN A 130 -16.24 -14.40 14.63
N ARG A 131 -16.29 -13.20 14.00
CA ARG A 131 -15.62 -12.92 12.72
C ARG A 131 -14.10 -12.99 12.86
N MET A 132 -13.54 -12.37 13.90
CA MET A 132 -12.11 -12.39 14.17
C MET A 132 -11.60 -13.81 14.43
N GLN A 133 -12.27 -14.55 15.30
CA GLN A 133 -11.91 -15.94 15.58
C GLN A 133 -11.96 -16.82 14.34
N ARG A 134 -12.98 -16.64 13.48
CA ARG A 134 -13.12 -17.38 12.22
C ARG A 134 -11.98 -17.08 11.27
N ALA A 135 -11.65 -15.80 11.05
CA ALA A 135 -10.56 -15.39 10.17
C ALA A 135 -9.20 -15.91 10.67
N LEU A 136 -8.91 -15.80 11.97
CA LEU A 136 -7.68 -16.32 12.56
C LEU A 136 -7.60 -17.84 12.51
N ALA A 137 -8.72 -18.56 12.70
CA ALA A 137 -8.76 -20.02 12.55
C ALA A 137 -8.45 -20.43 11.10
N THR A 138 -9.01 -19.72 10.13
CA THR A 138 -8.70 -19.94 8.71
C THR A 138 -7.22 -19.73 8.43
N LEU A 139 -6.63 -18.62 8.86
CA LEU A 139 -5.19 -18.35 8.73
C LEU A 139 -4.34 -19.46 9.39
N GLY A 140 -4.76 -19.96 10.55
CA GLY A 140 -4.10 -21.08 11.22
C GLY A 140 -4.16 -22.40 10.44
N ALA A 141 -5.16 -22.57 9.57
CA ALA A 141 -5.39 -23.80 8.79
C ALA A 141 -4.94 -23.69 7.32
N MET A 142 -4.75 -22.49 6.77
CA MET A 142 -4.30 -22.29 5.38
C MET A 142 -3.00 -23.05 5.10
N ASP A 143 -2.93 -23.73 3.97
CA ASP A 143 -1.69 -24.36 3.50
C ASP A 143 -0.62 -23.28 3.23
N LEU A 144 0.63 -23.60 3.56
CA LEU A 144 1.77 -22.76 3.22
C LEU A 144 2.36 -23.21 1.88
N PHE A 145 2.73 -22.25 1.04
CA PHE A 145 3.49 -22.52 -0.16
C PHE A 145 4.86 -23.09 0.22
N ASP A 146 5.21 -24.23 -0.36
CA ASP A 146 6.44 -24.96 -0.08
C ASP A 146 6.71 -25.19 1.42
N GLY A 147 5.66 -25.28 2.23
CA GLY A 147 5.72 -25.43 3.67
C GLY A 147 6.39 -24.27 4.42
N ALA A 148 6.67 -23.15 3.76
CA ALA A 148 7.49 -22.08 4.29
C ALA A 148 6.70 -20.78 4.59
N ALA A 149 5.87 -20.33 3.67
CA ALA A 149 5.19 -19.05 3.77
C ALA A 149 3.80 -19.11 3.15
N PHE A 150 2.95 -18.15 3.49
CA PHE A 150 1.67 -18.05 2.81
C PHE A 150 1.85 -17.85 1.31
N ASN A 151 1.05 -18.55 0.52
CA ASN A 151 0.97 -18.33 -0.92
C ASN A 151 0.49 -16.90 -1.23
N LYS A 152 0.84 -16.37 -2.39
CA LYS A 152 0.46 -15.01 -2.81
C LYS A 152 -1.03 -14.75 -2.73
N SER A 153 -1.86 -15.77 -3.04
CA SER A 153 -3.31 -15.61 -2.97
C SER A 153 -4.06 -16.92 -2.70
N TYR A 154 -5.28 -16.76 -2.19
CA TYR A 154 -6.16 -17.82 -1.75
C TYR A 154 -7.58 -17.58 -2.23
N ASP A 155 -8.35 -18.65 -2.37
CA ASP A 155 -9.80 -18.56 -2.54
C ASP A 155 -10.43 -18.10 -1.22
N SER A 156 -11.16 -16.99 -1.22
CA SER A 156 -11.70 -16.37 0.00
C SER A 156 -12.76 -17.22 0.68
N LYS A 157 -13.47 -18.07 -0.07
CA LYS A 157 -14.56 -18.91 0.44
C LYS A 157 -14.06 -20.20 1.11
N THR A 158 -12.94 -20.72 0.65
CA THR A 158 -12.41 -22.02 1.11
C THR A 158 -11.09 -21.92 1.88
N GLY A 159 -10.36 -20.81 1.77
CA GLY A 159 -9.03 -20.66 2.34
C GLY A 159 -7.95 -21.49 1.63
N ARG A 160 -8.25 -22.08 0.46
CA ARG A 160 -7.29 -22.90 -0.29
C ARG A 160 -6.40 -22.04 -1.19
N MET A 161 -5.13 -22.44 -1.34
CA MET A 161 -4.21 -21.79 -2.28
C MET A 161 -4.78 -21.81 -3.71
N ILE A 162 -4.49 -20.77 -4.48
CA ILE A 162 -4.76 -20.71 -5.91
C ILE A 162 -3.45 -20.58 -6.69
N ASP A 163 -3.50 -20.95 -7.97
CA ASP A 163 -2.43 -20.73 -8.93
C ASP A 163 -2.54 -19.33 -9.62
N ARG A 164 -1.61 -19.03 -10.54
CA ARG A 164 -1.61 -17.79 -11.34
C ARG A 164 -2.87 -17.60 -12.20
N ASN A 165 -3.56 -18.71 -12.52
CA ASN A 165 -4.80 -18.68 -13.30
C ASN A 165 -6.04 -18.60 -12.41
N GLN A 166 -5.87 -18.26 -11.11
CA GLN A 166 -6.93 -18.14 -10.11
C GLN A 166 -7.71 -19.46 -9.89
N ARG A 167 -7.07 -20.62 -10.10
CA ARG A 167 -7.64 -21.94 -9.87
C ARG A 167 -7.10 -22.51 -8.56
N ILE A 168 -7.95 -23.21 -7.81
CA ILE A 168 -7.52 -23.92 -6.61
C ILE A 168 -6.38 -24.86 -6.97
N SER A 169 -5.28 -24.77 -6.22
CA SER A 169 -4.05 -25.53 -6.45
C SER A 169 -3.39 -25.88 -5.13
N SER A 170 -2.96 -27.14 -4.98
CA SER A 170 -2.13 -27.54 -3.83
C SER A 170 -0.67 -27.08 -3.95
N LYS A 171 -0.25 -26.61 -5.14
CA LYS A 171 1.13 -26.16 -5.39
C LYS A 171 1.31 -24.66 -5.17
N GLY A 172 0.26 -23.84 -5.34
CA GLY A 172 0.37 -22.39 -5.30
C GLY A 172 1.28 -21.84 -6.41
N TYR A 173 1.86 -20.63 -6.18
CA TYR A 173 2.77 -20.03 -7.17
C TYR A 173 3.83 -19.07 -6.58
N GLY A 174 4.01 -19.05 -5.26
CA GLY A 174 5.01 -18.24 -4.58
C GLY A 174 4.45 -17.46 -3.39
N TRP A 175 5.29 -16.64 -2.78
CA TRP A 175 4.89 -15.71 -1.71
C TRP A 175 5.32 -14.29 -2.02
N SER A 176 4.60 -13.32 -1.43
CA SER A 176 4.98 -11.91 -1.31
C SER A 176 5.32 -11.62 0.15
N THR A 177 6.56 -11.27 0.43
CA THR A 177 6.97 -10.87 1.79
C THR A 177 6.43 -9.50 2.15
N THR A 178 6.17 -8.65 1.17
CA THR A 178 5.51 -7.36 1.38
C THR A 178 4.09 -7.54 1.92
N ASP A 179 3.31 -8.43 1.30
CA ASP A 179 1.95 -8.74 1.77
C ASP A 179 1.95 -9.42 3.15
N ILE A 180 2.89 -10.36 3.35
CA ILE A 180 3.05 -11.03 4.64
C ILE A 180 3.44 -10.02 5.73
N GLY A 181 4.29 -9.04 5.43
CA GLY A 181 4.67 -7.98 6.35
C GLY A 181 3.46 -7.20 6.86
N ARG A 182 2.54 -6.80 5.98
CA ARG A 182 1.28 -6.15 6.38
C ARG A 182 0.42 -7.07 7.27
N LEU A 183 0.29 -8.34 6.90
CA LEU A 183 -0.42 -9.30 7.74
C LEU A 183 0.19 -9.41 9.13
N LEU A 184 1.52 -9.44 9.25
CA LEU A 184 2.24 -9.51 10.52
C LEU A 184 1.99 -8.26 11.38
N ILE A 185 1.91 -7.06 10.79
CA ILE A 185 1.52 -5.82 11.50
C ILE A 185 0.14 -6.01 12.13
N TRP A 186 -0.85 -6.42 11.34
CA TRP A 186 -2.22 -6.58 11.85
C TRP A 186 -2.37 -7.70 12.86
N LEU A 187 -1.67 -8.82 12.70
CA LEU A 187 -1.60 -9.86 13.72
C LEU A 187 -0.98 -9.33 15.02
N ARG A 188 0.01 -8.42 14.95
CA ARG A 188 0.60 -7.81 16.14
C ARG A 188 -0.33 -6.81 16.81
N ILE A 189 -0.99 -5.95 16.03
CA ILE A 189 -2.01 -5.01 16.53
C ILE A 189 -3.10 -5.79 17.31
N ILE A 190 -3.61 -6.87 16.71
CA ILE A 190 -4.62 -7.73 17.35
C ILE A 190 -4.06 -8.39 18.62
N ALA A 191 -2.84 -8.94 18.57
CA ALA A 191 -2.23 -9.60 19.72
C ALA A 191 -2.07 -8.68 20.93
N VAL A 192 -1.73 -7.41 20.70
CA VAL A 192 -1.47 -6.41 21.75
C VAL A 192 -2.79 -5.83 22.28
N ASN A 193 -3.70 -5.44 21.39
CA ASN A 193 -4.91 -4.74 21.78
C ASN A 193 -6.07 -5.68 22.16
N GLN A 194 -6.00 -6.97 21.79
CA GLN A 194 -7.03 -7.99 22.00
C GLN A 194 -6.38 -9.26 22.57
N PRO A 195 -6.03 -9.28 23.87
CA PRO A 195 -5.23 -10.36 24.49
C PRO A 195 -5.84 -11.76 24.32
N GLN A 196 -7.16 -11.87 24.18
CA GLN A 196 -7.87 -13.13 23.95
C GLN A 196 -7.46 -13.81 22.62
N PHE A 197 -6.92 -13.07 21.66
CA PHE A 197 -6.43 -13.61 20.38
C PHE A 197 -4.90 -13.75 20.32
N ALA A 198 -4.16 -13.31 21.33
CA ALA A 198 -2.68 -13.27 21.31
C ALA A 198 -2.04 -14.65 21.09
N GLN A 199 -2.58 -15.71 21.69
CA GLN A 199 -2.08 -17.07 21.50
C GLN A 199 -2.28 -17.54 20.05
N GLN A 200 -3.45 -17.27 19.48
CA GLN A 200 -3.80 -17.70 18.12
C GLN A 200 -2.97 -16.95 17.08
N THR A 201 -2.81 -15.64 17.20
CA THR A 201 -1.95 -14.84 16.29
C THR A 201 -0.49 -15.28 16.37
N THR A 202 0.03 -15.54 17.57
CA THR A 202 1.38 -16.07 17.77
C THR A 202 1.56 -17.44 17.11
N ALA A 203 0.57 -18.33 17.23
CA ALA A 203 0.61 -19.64 16.60
C ALA A 203 0.65 -19.55 15.07
N ILE A 204 -0.08 -18.61 14.47
CA ILE A 204 -0.05 -18.35 13.01
C ILE A 204 1.36 -17.94 12.59
N VAL A 205 1.99 -16.98 13.28
CA VAL A 205 3.33 -16.48 12.93
C VAL A 205 4.39 -17.59 13.05
N ARG A 206 4.30 -18.45 14.08
CA ARG A 206 5.25 -19.57 14.30
C ARG A 206 5.23 -20.61 13.19
N ARG A 207 4.21 -20.65 12.34
CA ARG A 207 4.17 -21.56 11.18
C ARG A 207 5.10 -21.12 10.05
N LEU A 208 5.48 -19.83 10.02
CA LEU A 208 6.26 -19.27 8.91
C LEU A 208 7.76 -19.56 9.10
N ASN A 209 8.40 -19.97 8.02
CA ASN A 209 9.86 -20.03 7.93
C ASN A 209 10.40 -18.64 7.55
N ILE A 210 10.53 -17.77 8.54
CA ILE A 210 10.91 -16.37 8.35
C ILE A 210 12.29 -16.22 7.69
N GLN A 211 13.20 -17.18 7.90
CA GLN A 211 14.54 -17.15 7.27
C GLN A 211 14.47 -17.20 5.74
N ARG A 212 13.41 -17.75 5.18
CA ARG A 212 13.19 -17.75 3.72
C ARG A 212 12.61 -16.44 3.20
N LEU A 213 12.06 -15.62 4.08
CA LEU A 213 11.50 -14.31 3.75
C LEU A 213 12.55 -13.18 3.81
N ILE A 214 13.76 -13.48 4.33
CA ILE A 214 14.85 -12.53 4.49
C ILE A 214 16.10 -13.14 3.88
N ALA A 215 16.79 -12.40 3.00
CA ALA A 215 18.11 -12.75 2.53
C ALA A 215 18.99 -11.50 2.49
N ASP A 216 20.21 -11.63 2.99
CA ASP A 216 21.19 -10.52 3.07
C ASP A 216 20.61 -9.23 3.69
N GLY A 217 19.72 -9.36 4.67
CA GLY A 217 19.06 -8.24 5.34
C GLY A 217 17.93 -7.55 4.54
N TYR A 218 17.56 -8.07 3.36
CA TYR A 218 16.45 -7.60 2.54
C TYR A 218 15.28 -8.57 2.55
N LEU A 219 14.09 -8.07 2.21
CA LEU A 219 12.92 -8.90 2.00
C LEU A 219 13.06 -9.73 0.71
N GLN A 220 12.60 -10.98 0.78
CA GLN A 220 12.63 -11.91 -0.36
C GLN A 220 11.21 -12.37 -0.71
N GLY A 221 10.74 -12.01 -1.90
CA GLY A 221 9.61 -12.63 -2.53
C GLY A 221 9.98 -13.92 -3.27
N SER A 222 9.00 -14.69 -3.69
CA SER A 222 9.25 -15.83 -4.56
C SER A 222 8.17 -16.01 -5.63
N ASP A 223 8.57 -16.62 -6.72
CA ASP A 223 7.69 -17.04 -7.80
C ASP A 223 8.03 -18.45 -8.25
N LEU A 224 7.00 -19.24 -8.53
CA LEU A 224 7.16 -20.49 -9.26
C LEU A 224 7.21 -20.18 -10.75
N ASP A 225 8.33 -20.50 -11.38
CA ASP A 225 8.47 -20.34 -12.83
C ASP A 225 7.45 -21.23 -13.57
N PRO A 226 6.58 -20.66 -14.39
CA PRO A 226 5.49 -21.41 -15.01
C PRO A 226 5.95 -22.43 -16.06
N GLN A 227 7.16 -22.27 -16.62
CA GLN A 227 7.70 -23.13 -17.65
C GLN A 227 8.52 -24.29 -17.06
N THR A 228 9.37 -23.97 -16.09
CA THR A 228 10.30 -24.96 -15.50
C THR A 228 9.81 -25.57 -14.20
N GLY A 229 8.84 -24.95 -13.54
CA GLY A 229 8.39 -25.33 -12.20
C GLY A 229 9.43 -25.04 -11.10
N GLN A 230 10.51 -24.32 -11.42
CA GLN A 230 11.54 -23.96 -10.44
C GLN A 230 11.11 -22.74 -9.62
N LEU A 231 11.45 -22.77 -8.33
CA LEU A 231 11.25 -21.65 -7.45
C LEU A 231 12.33 -20.58 -7.73
N ARG A 232 11.91 -19.36 -8.00
CA ARG A 232 12.77 -18.18 -8.09
C ARG A 232 12.53 -17.27 -6.90
N ALA A 233 13.56 -17.02 -6.11
CA ALA A 233 13.56 -15.98 -5.11
C ALA A 233 14.07 -14.67 -5.72
N TYR A 234 13.54 -13.54 -5.26
CA TYR A 234 13.97 -12.21 -5.71
C TYR A 234 13.86 -11.20 -4.56
N PRO A 235 14.72 -10.18 -4.51
CA PRO A 235 14.55 -9.06 -3.59
C PRO A 235 13.18 -8.40 -3.83
N GLU A 236 12.40 -8.25 -2.78
CA GLU A 236 11.06 -7.66 -2.86
C GLU A 236 10.98 -6.40 -2.01
N GLY A 237 10.54 -5.35 -2.62
CA GLY A 237 10.29 -4.09 -1.93
C GLY A 237 10.95 -2.88 -2.60
N ARG A 238 10.43 -1.73 -2.25
CA ARG A 238 10.91 -0.40 -2.64
C ARG A 238 10.72 0.56 -1.48
N ILE A 239 11.36 1.71 -1.51
CA ILE A 239 11.24 2.70 -0.43
C ILE A 239 9.75 2.99 -0.14
N GLY A 240 9.42 2.94 1.15
CA GLY A 240 8.08 2.99 1.69
C GLY A 240 7.53 1.60 1.97
N TYR A 241 7.23 0.82 0.95
CA TYR A 241 6.68 -0.54 1.12
C TYR A 241 7.63 -1.52 1.80
N GLU A 242 8.92 -1.46 1.45
CA GLU A 242 9.92 -2.34 2.05
C GLU A 242 10.06 -2.08 3.56
N GLN A 243 10.16 -0.82 3.98
CA GLN A 243 10.25 -0.45 5.38
C GLN A 243 8.97 -0.82 6.13
N TYR A 244 7.82 -0.56 5.52
CA TYR A 244 6.53 -0.93 6.08
C TYR A 244 6.43 -2.44 6.34
N ALA A 245 6.72 -3.27 5.34
CA ALA A 245 6.67 -4.71 5.48
C ALA A 245 7.73 -5.26 6.42
N ALA A 246 8.96 -4.72 6.38
CA ALA A 246 10.04 -5.10 7.29
C ALA A 246 9.71 -4.78 8.76
N SER A 247 8.96 -3.69 9.01
CA SER A 247 8.48 -3.38 10.34
C SER A 247 7.55 -4.49 10.88
N GLY A 248 6.73 -5.07 10.01
CA GLY A 248 5.87 -6.20 10.36
C GLY A 248 6.65 -7.41 10.88
N LEU A 249 7.78 -7.75 10.24
CA LEU A 249 8.66 -8.81 10.71
C LEU A 249 9.33 -8.40 12.04
N ALA A 250 9.81 -7.15 12.13
CA ALA A 250 10.52 -6.64 13.32
C ALA A 250 9.63 -6.64 14.57
N LEU A 251 8.33 -6.38 14.44
CA LEU A 251 7.34 -6.47 15.53
C LEU A 251 7.22 -7.86 16.16
N TRP A 252 7.69 -8.90 15.47
CA TRP A 252 7.74 -10.29 15.94
C TRP A 252 9.16 -10.76 16.26
N GLY A 253 10.15 -9.84 16.27
CA GLY A 253 11.54 -10.13 16.61
C GLY A 253 12.41 -10.61 15.44
N PHE A 254 11.91 -10.52 14.20
CA PHE A 254 12.64 -10.90 12.99
C PHE A 254 13.08 -9.66 12.24
N ARG A 255 14.38 -9.38 12.21
CA ARG A 255 14.88 -8.13 11.65
C ARG A 255 15.52 -8.33 10.28
N ALA A 256 15.03 -7.58 9.29
CA ALA A 256 15.63 -7.39 7.99
C ALA A 256 16.30 -6.01 7.99
N GLU A 257 17.53 -5.92 8.47
CA GLU A 257 18.19 -4.65 8.84
C GLU A 257 18.33 -3.69 7.66
N LYS A 258 18.68 -4.21 6.47
CA LYS A 258 18.79 -3.38 5.26
C LYS A 258 17.43 -2.93 4.73
N ALA A 259 16.40 -3.75 4.89
CA ALA A 259 15.05 -3.40 4.51
C ALA A 259 14.43 -2.34 5.44
N LEU A 260 14.80 -2.32 6.72
CA LEU A 260 14.37 -1.31 7.68
C LEU A 260 15.03 0.06 7.45
N ASP A 261 16.24 0.09 6.89
CA ASP A 261 16.98 1.33 6.67
C ASP A 261 16.48 2.10 5.44
N ALA A 262 15.65 3.12 5.69
CA ALA A 262 15.12 3.96 4.63
C ALA A 262 16.17 4.77 3.86
N LYS A 263 17.38 4.96 4.42
CA LYS A 263 18.47 5.74 3.79
C LYS A 263 19.34 4.90 2.87
N LEU A 264 19.47 3.61 3.16
CA LEU A 264 20.42 2.73 2.47
C LEU A 264 20.24 2.74 0.95
N ASN A 265 18.99 2.70 0.49
CA ASN A 265 18.64 2.70 -0.93
C ASN A 265 18.01 4.02 -1.40
N ALA A 266 18.07 5.07 -0.59
CA ALA A 266 17.51 6.36 -0.93
C ALA A 266 18.28 7.04 -2.08
N LEU A 267 17.52 7.55 -3.04
CA LEU A 267 17.93 8.47 -4.09
C LEU A 267 17.17 9.78 -3.89
N PRO A 268 17.82 10.84 -3.41
CA PRO A 268 17.15 12.14 -3.30
C PRO A 268 16.78 12.67 -4.68
N VAL A 269 15.51 13.01 -4.86
CA VAL A 269 14.97 13.59 -6.10
C VAL A 269 14.14 14.83 -5.76
N ASN A 270 14.16 15.84 -6.63
CA ASN A 270 13.36 17.05 -6.47
C ASN A 270 12.11 16.97 -7.36
N VAL A 271 10.94 17.13 -6.74
CA VAL A 271 9.65 17.20 -7.43
C VAL A 271 8.95 18.50 -7.03
N LEU A 272 8.78 19.42 -7.96
CA LEU A 272 8.13 20.72 -7.73
C LEU A 272 8.70 21.50 -6.53
N GLY A 273 10.02 21.47 -6.37
CA GLY A 273 10.72 22.16 -5.28
C GLY A 273 10.81 21.38 -3.95
N VAL A 274 10.17 20.22 -3.85
CA VAL A 274 10.22 19.36 -2.66
C VAL A 274 11.18 18.20 -2.90
N SER A 275 12.17 18.04 -2.00
CA SER A 275 13.08 16.89 -2.06
C SER A 275 12.43 15.66 -1.40
N ILE A 276 12.28 14.56 -2.14
CA ILE A 276 11.76 13.28 -1.66
C ILE A 276 12.81 12.18 -1.88
N MET A 277 12.65 11.05 -1.21
CA MET A 277 13.46 9.85 -1.45
C MET A 277 12.76 8.95 -2.48
N ALA A 278 13.47 8.59 -3.55
CA ALA A 278 13.13 7.51 -4.47
C ALA A 278 14.08 6.31 -4.24
N ASP A 279 13.80 5.16 -4.85
CA ASP A 279 14.62 3.96 -4.69
C ASP A 279 15.64 3.84 -5.81
N LYS A 280 16.95 3.85 -5.47
CA LYS A 280 18.04 3.73 -6.45
C LYS A 280 18.16 2.36 -7.13
N ARG A 281 17.42 1.34 -6.65
CA ARG A 281 17.48 -0.03 -7.20
C ARG A 281 16.61 -0.25 -8.44
N GLY A 282 15.89 0.78 -8.88
CA GLY A 282 15.15 0.76 -10.16
C GLY A 282 13.63 0.65 -10.03
N ASP A 283 13.07 0.26 -8.89
CA ASP A 283 11.64 0.44 -8.63
C ASP A 283 11.42 1.73 -7.83
N GLU A 284 11.24 2.82 -8.56
CA GLU A 284 11.20 4.16 -8.02
C GLU A 284 9.78 4.67 -7.78
N ARG A 285 8.78 3.79 -7.76
CA ARG A 285 7.40 4.19 -7.52
C ARG A 285 7.25 4.79 -6.12
N VAL A 286 7.00 6.10 -6.07
CA VAL A 286 6.70 6.81 -4.83
C VAL A 286 5.24 7.22 -4.84
N THR A 287 4.47 6.66 -3.93
CA THR A 287 3.01 6.90 -3.80
C THR A 287 2.60 7.07 -2.34
N SER A 288 1.32 7.34 -2.06
CA SER A 288 0.84 7.60 -0.69
C SER A 288 0.73 6.35 0.18
N GLU A 289 0.33 5.21 -0.39
CA GLU A 289 -0.19 4.07 0.37
C GLU A 289 0.71 3.57 1.51
N PRO A 290 2.02 3.30 1.33
CA PRO A 290 2.83 2.78 2.42
C PRO A 290 2.98 3.77 3.57
N TYR A 291 2.99 5.07 3.27
CA TYR A 291 3.17 6.10 4.28
C TYR A 291 1.92 6.36 5.11
N ILE A 292 0.73 6.32 4.49
CA ILE A 292 -0.53 6.47 5.22
C ILE A 292 -0.79 5.27 6.12
N MET A 293 -0.54 4.05 5.64
CA MET A 293 -0.67 2.85 6.46
C MET A 293 0.31 2.85 7.63
N MET A 294 1.58 3.13 7.37
CA MET A 294 2.59 3.25 8.40
C MET A 294 2.19 4.26 9.48
N GLY A 295 1.67 5.43 9.06
CA GLY A 295 1.23 6.48 9.98
C GLY A 295 0.09 6.03 10.88
N MET A 296 -0.96 5.42 10.31
CA MET A 296 -2.13 5.00 11.06
C MET A 296 -1.87 3.73 11.89
N GLU A 297 -1.19 2.74 11.32
CA GLU A 297 -1.02 1.44 11.93
C GLU A 297 0.09 1.42 13.00
N THR A 298 1.26 2.07 12.72
CA THR A 298 2.48 1.94 13.55
C THR A 298 3.16 3.25 13.95
N GLY A 299 2.65 4.39 13.51
CA GLY A 299 3.13 5.71 13.94
C GLY A 299 4.43 6.18 13.28
N TRP A 300 4.74 5.76 12.04
CA TRP A 300 6.00 6.06 11.35
C TRP A 300 7.21 5.81 12.25
N PHE A 301 7.54 4.58 12.47
CA PHE A 301 8.55 4.09 13.41
C PHE A 301 9.97 4.70 13.26
N SER A 302 10.23 5.55 12.24
CA SER A 302 11.45 6.34 12.13
C SER A 302 11.17 7.81 11.74
N PRO A 303 12.00 8.77 12.21
CA PRO A 303 11.90 10.18 11.83
C PRO A 303 12.02 10.39 10.32
N GLU A 304 12.87 9.62 9.65
CA GLU A 304 13.10 9.71 8.20
C GLU A 304 11.86 9.34 7.40
N LEU A 305 11.17 8.27 7.80
CA LEU A 305 9.93 7.84 7.15
C LEU A 305 8.79 8.80 7.39
N ARG A 306 8.71 9.36 8.60
CA ARG A 306 7.76 10.43 8.91
C ARG A 306 8.01 11.67 8.06
N GLU A 307 9.26 12.09 7.91
CA GLU A 307 9.62 13.22 7.07
C GLU A 307 9.33 12.95 5.59
N GLN A 308 9.64 11.73 5.11
CA GLN A 308 9.29 11.33 3.75
C GLN A 308 7.78 11.35 3.51
N ALA A 309 6.97 10.86 4.46
CA ALA A 309 5.51 10.91 4.39
C ALA A 309 5.01 12.35 4.20
N TRP A 310 5.51 13.29 5.00
CA TRP A 310 5.20 14.71 4.89
C TRP A 310 5.57 15.27 3.51
N ARG A 311 6.74 14.93 3.00
CA ARG A 311 7.23 15.39 1.70
C ARG A 311 6.41 14.82 0.54
N VAL A 312 5.99 13.55 0.62
CA VAL A 312 5.10 12.93 -0.37
C VAL A 312 3.74 13.66 -0.43
N LEU A 313 3.19 14.05 0.73
CA LEU A 313 1.98 14.88 0.75
C LEU A 313 2.24 16.29 0.20
N ALA A 314 3.35 16.92 0.60
CA ALA A 314 3.71 18.28 0.17
C ALA A 314 3.92 18.37 -1.36
N VAL A 315 4.46 17.35 -2.01
CA VAL A 315 4.58 17.30 -3.48
C VAL A 315 3.21 17.35 -4.15
N GLN A 316 2.22 16.66 -3.59
CA GLN A 316 0.85 16.64 -4.12
C GLN A 316 0.18 18.01 -3.96
N GLU A 317 0.35 18.64 -2.80
CA GLU A 317 -0.11 20.00 -2.55
C GLU A 317 0.59 21.03 -3.45
N ALA A 318 1.92 20.87 -3.69
CA ALA A 318 2.66 21.73 -4.61
C ALA A 318 2.13 21.64 -6.05
N ARG A 319 1.72 20.44 -6.51
CA ARG A 319 1.06 20.29 -7.81
C ARG A 319 -0.29 21.02 -7.84
N TYR A 320 -1.08 20.90 -6.79
CA TYR A 320 -2.33 21.66 -6.69
C TYR A 320 -2.08 23.17 -6.75
N LYS A 321 -1.14 23.69 -5.97
CA LYS A 321 -0.78 25.12 -5.97
C LYS A 321 -0.32 25.62 -7.34
N SER A 322 0.43 24.79 -8.09
CA SER A 322 0.98 25.19 -9.40
C SER A 322 0.01 25.03 -10.56
N THR A 323 -0.97 24.11 -10.46
CA THR A 323 -1.85 23.75 -11.59
C THR A 323 -3.33 24.03 -11.35
N GLY A 324 -3.74 24.30 -10.12
CA GLY A 324 -5.14 24.36 -9.70
C GLY A 324 -5.85 23.00 -9.66
N LYS A 325 -5.15 21.89 -9.95
CA LYS A 325 -5.73 20.54 -9.98
C LYS A 325 -5.49 19.83 -8.67
N LEU A 326 -6.56 19.51 -7.93
CA LEU A 326 -6.46 18.65 -6.77
C LEU A 326 -5.76 17.34 -7.14
N THR A 327 -4.91 16.86 -6.27
CA THR A 327 -4.08 15.66 -6.49
C THR A 327 -4.08 14.80 -5.24
N MET A 328 -4.35 13.51 -5.38
CA MET A 328 -4.24 12.55 -4.28
C MET A 328 -3.90 11.18 -4.86
N VAL A 329 -2.61 10.89 -4.92
CA VAL A 329 -2.11 9.69 -5.58
C VAL A 329 -2.12 8.47 -4.63
N SER A 330 -2.40 7.30 -5.19
CA SER A 330 -2.25 5.99 -4.52
C SER A 330 -2.22 4.87 -5.56
N GLU A 331 -2.17 3.63 -5.09
CA GLU A 331 -2.35 2.42 -5.89
C GLU A 331 -3.79 1.96 -5.72
N ASP A 332 -4.54 1.85 -6.81
CA ASP A 332 -5.98 1.55 -6.73
C ASP A 332 -6.43 0.61 -7.85
N ALA A 333 -7.49 -0.15 -7.56
CA ALA A 333 -8.22 -0.88 -8.58
C ALA A 333 -9.26 0.05 -9.23
N LEU A 334 -9.22 0.12 -10.57
CA LEU A 334 -10.14 0.94 -11.37
C LEU A 334 -10.83 0.07 -12.41
N PRO A 335 -12.08 0.36 -12.79
CA PRO A 335 -12.79 -0.39 -13.84
C PRO A 335 -12.32 -0.08 -15.25
N ASP A 336 -11.32 0.78 -15.41
CA ASP A 336 -10.82 1.24 -16.71
C ASP A 336 -10.02 0.14 -17.42
N PRO A 337 -10.36 -0.21 -18.68
CA PRO A 337 -9.55 -1.11 -19.48
C PRO A 337 -8.26 -0.39 -19.97
N PRO A 338 -7.23 -1.17 -20.35
CA PRO A 338 -7.16 -2.64 -20.37
C PRO A 338 -6.69 -3.25 -19.05
N TYR A 339 -6.39 -2.43 -18.06
CA TYR A 339 -5.81 -2.84 -16.79
C TYR A 339 -6.81 -2.63 -15.66
N TYR A 340 -6.69 -3.46 -14.63
CA TYR A 340 -7.53 -3.34 -13.46
C TYR A 340 -6.83 -2.63 -12.31
N PHE A 341 -5.51 -2.83 -12.13
CA PHE A 341 -4.74 -2.26 -11.03
C PHE A 341 -3.73 -1.25 -11.54
N TYR A 342 -3.83 -0.03 -11.02
CA TYR A 342 -3.05 1.13 -11.44
C TYR A 342 -2.23 1.69 -10.30
N TYR A 343 -1.02 2.15 -10.62
CA TYR A 343 -0.15 2.93 -9.75
C TYR A 343 -0.16 4.38 -10.20
N TYR A 344 -0.64 5.26 -9.32
CA TYR A 344 -0.46 6.69 -9.52
C TYR A 344 0.62 7.16 -8.55
N ASN A 345 1.73 7.69 -9.09
CA ASN A 345 2.94 7.99 -8.36
C ASN A 345 3.22 9.50 -8.39
N VAL A 346 3.76 10.05 -7.28
CA VAL A 346 4.34 11.40 -7.30
C VAL A 346 5.64 11.43 -8.11
N TYR A 347 6.37 10.30 -8.14
CA TYR A 347 7.63 10.17 -8.89
C TYR A 347 7.87 8.72 -9.31
N ARG A 348 8.37 8.55 -10.53
CA ARG A 348 8.92 7.28 -11.04
C ARG A 348 9.86 7.55 -12.22
N GLN A 349 11.08 6.98 -12.20
CA GLN A 349 12.04 6.97 -13.32
C GLN A 349 12.25 8.35 -13.96
N GLY A 350 12.58 9.36 -13.15
CA GLY A 350 12.85 10.72 -13.62
C GLY A 350 11.61 11.55 -13.96
N ARG A 351 10.40 11.02 -13.81
CA ARG A 351 9.14 11.70 -14.15
C ARG A 351 8.24 11.88 -12.92
N SER A 352 7.55 13.01 -12.89
CA SER A 352 6.59 13.32 -11.82
C SER A 352 5.17 12.98 -12.24
N PHE A 353 4.35 12.57 -11.28
CA PHE A 353 2.92 12.27 -11.46
C PHE A 353 2.64 11.28 -12.59
N THR A 354 3.35 10.17 -12.54
CA THR A 354 3.22 9.08 -13.51
C THR A 354 2.12 8.09 -13.14
N ILE A 355 1.54 7.50 -14.17
CA ILE A 355 0.62 6.37 -14.05
C ILE A 355 1.22 5.18 -14.77
N ASP A 356 1.16 4.03 -14.13
CA ASP A 356 1.55 2.74 -14.72
C ASP A 356 0.75 1.58 -14.09
N THR A 357 1.05 0.35 -14.50
CA THR A 357 0.38 -0.85 -13.98
C THR A 357 1.41 -1.95 -13.72
N GLN A 358 1.00 -3.03 -13.07
CA GLN A 358 1.84 -4.24 -12.95
C GLN A 358 2.08 -4.92 -14.31
N ALA A 359 1.13 -4.81 -15.22
CA ALA A 359 1.16 -5.51 -16.50
C ALA A 359 2.12 -4.89 -17.51
N THR A 360 2.48 -3.63 -17.33
CA THR A 360 3.40 -2.91 -18.22
C THR A 360 4.25 -1.92 -17.47
N SER A 361 5.51 -1.79 -17.87
CA SER A 361 6.40 -0.74 -17.40
C SER A 361 6.19 0.60 -18.14
N ALA A 362 5.35 0.64 -19.16
CA ALA A 362 5.06 1.85 -19.92
C ALA A 362 4.26 2.84 -19.08
N PHE A 363 4.59 4.13 -19.22
CA PHE A 363 3.80 5.18 -18.62
C PHE A 363 2.51 5.38 -19.41
N LEU A 364 1.43 5.61 -18.66
CA LEU A 364 0.10 5.93 -19.18
C LEU A 364 -0.21 7.40 -18.91
N ASP A 365 -0.96 8.03 -19.80
CA ASP A 365 -1.44 9.41 -19.60
C ASP A 365 -2.71 9.45 -18.76
N GLN A 366 -3.50 8.39 -18.80
CA GLN A 366 -4.79 8.22 -18.16
C GLN A 366 -4.95 6.74 -17.68
N PRO A 367 -5.85 6.45 -16.73
CA PRO A 367 -6.69 7.41 -15.99
C PRO A 367 -5.92 8.15 -14.90
N ARG A 368 -6.34 9.39 -14.57
CA ARG A 368 -5.90 10.14 -13.37
C ARG A 368 -7.06 10.25 -12.40
N TRP A 369 -6.81 10.04 -11.13
CA TRP A 369 -7.86 10.04 -10.10
C TRP A 369 -7.35 10.60 -8.77
N LEU A 370 -8.28 11.07 -7.95
CA LEU A 370 -8.06 11.35 -6.53
C LEU A 370 -8.43 10.10 -5.75
N SER A 371 -7.48 9.49 -5.08
CA SER A 371 -7.71 8.26 -4.31
C SER A 371 -8.53 8.53 -3.05
N SER A 372 -9.65 7.81 -2.88
CA SER A 372 -10.50 7.90 -1.69
C SER A 372 -9.74 7.50 -0.43
N LYS A 373 -9.09 6.34 -0.42
CA LYS A 373 -8.36 5.86 0.77
C LYS A 373 -7.24 6.81 1.18
N ALA A 374 -6.50 7.36 0.22
CA ALA A 374 -5.44 8.32 0.50
C ALA A 374 -6.00 9.65 1.02
N ALA A 375 -7.14 10.12 0.48
CA ALA A 375 -7.80 11.35 0.94
C ALA A 375 -8.21 11.25 2.42
N PHE A 376 -8.90 10.16 2.80
CA PHE A 376 -9.29 9.92 4.18
C PHE A 376 -8.08 9.79 5.11
N ALA A 377 -7.10 8.98 4.73
CA ALA A 377 -5.95 8.70 5.57
C ALA A 377 -5.03 9.93 5.75
N TRP A 378 -4.72 10.67 4.67
CA TRP A 378 -3.92 11.88 4.80
C TRP A 378 -4.61 12.95 5.63
N HIS A 379 -5.94 13.11 5.49
CA HIS A 379 -6.66 14.08 6.31
C HIS A 379 -6.69 13.67 7.78
N ALA A 380 -6.88 12.40 8.09
CA ALA A 380 -6.80 11.92 9.46
C ALA A 380 -5.40 12.08 10.08
N LEU A 381 -4.33 11.85 9.32
CA LEU A 381 -2.95 11.93 9.78
C LEU A 381 -2.41 13.38 9.87
N LEU A 382 -2.71 14.19 8.87
CA LEU A 382 -2.14 15.52 8.64
C LEU A 382 -3.24 16.48 8.15
N PRO A 383 -4.20 16.85 9.01
CA PRO A 383 -5.30 17.73 8.61
C PRO A 383 -4.80 19.09 8.16
N SER A 384 -5.28 19.56 7.02
CA SER A 384 -4.95 20.86 6.43
C SER A 384 -6.09 21.32 5.51
N PRO A 385 -6.13 22.61 5.11
CA PRO A 385 -7.09 23.06 4.09
C PRO A 385 -6.99 22.28 2.78
N TYR A 386 -5.78 21.86 2.37
CA TYR A 386 -5.58 21.04 1.18
C TYR A 386 -6.17 19.65 1.32
N THR A 387 -5.85 18.93 2.41
CA THR A 387 -6.38 17.58 2.63
C THR A 387 -7.89 17.59 2.84
N LEU A 388 -8.45 18.66 3.46
CA LEU A 388 -9.88 18.85 3.57
C LEU A 388 -10.55 19.04 2.20
N ALA A 389 -9.96 19.86 1.33
CA ALA A 389 -10.48 20.08 -0.01
C ALA A 389 -10.50 18.78 -0.83
N VAL A 390 -9.46 17.95 -0.71
CA VAL A 390 -9.43 16.64 -1.38
C VAL A 390 -10.46 15.68 -0.78
N LEU A 391 -10.58 15.63 0.55
CA LEU A 391 -11.57 14.80 1.24
C LEU A 391 -13.01 15.16 0.80
N GLN A 392 -13.29 16.44 0.64
CA GLN A 392 -14.56 16.92 0.09
C GLN A 392 -14.76 16.50 -1.36
N ALA A 393 -13.72 16.60 -2.19
CA ALA A 393 -13.78 16.26 -3.60
C ALA A 393 -14.03 14.77 -3.88
N VAL A 394 -13.60 13.87 -2.99
CA VAL A 394 -13.82 12.42 -3.16
C VAL A 394 -15.19 11.92 -2.67
N GLN A 395 -16.03 12.76 -2.05
CA GLN A 395 -17.36 12.35 -1.57
C GLN A 395 -18.23 11.66 -2.64
N PRO A 396 -18.23 12.09 -3.93
CA PRO A 396 -19.01 11.41 -4.96
C PRO A 396 -18.57 9.95 -5.20
N ALA A 397 -17.41 9.52 -4.72
CA ALA A 397 -16.96 8.13 -4.85
C ALA A 397 -17.72 7.18 -3.90
N MET A 398 -18.51 7.68 -2.96
CA MET A 398 -19.37 6.84 -2.13
C MET A 398 -20.47 6.21 -2.97
N ILE A 399 -20.58 4.89 -2.91
CA ILE A 399 -21.57 4.10 -3.64
C ILE A 399 -22.62 3.64 -2.61
N PRO A 400 -23.86 4.20 -2.63
CA PRO A 400 -24.87 3.87 -1.64
C PRO A 400 -25.10 2.37 -1.48
N GLY A 401 -25.01 1.86 -0.23
CA GLY A 401 -25.16 0.44 0.11
C GLY A 401 -24.06 -0.49 -0.39
N ARG A 402 -23.04 0.04 -1.09
CA ARG A 402 -21.95 -0.79 -1.66
C ARG A 402 -20.55 -0.46 -1.15
N GLY A 403 -20.33 0.71 -0.61
CA GLY A 403 -19.01 1.12 -0.10
C GLY A 403 -18.45 2.36 -0.77
N TRP A 404 -17.16 2.40 -0.95
CA TRP A 404 -16.44 3.49 -1.59
C TRP A 404 -15.71 3.00 -2.84
N GLY A 405 -15.86 3.72 -3.94
CA GLY A 405 -15.01 3.55 -5.11
C GLY A 405 -13.57 3.96 -4.82
N ALA A 406 -12.65 3.54 -5.68
CA ALA A 406 -11.24 3.89 -5.61
C ALA A 406 -11.02 5.42 -5.51
N GLY A 407 -11.90 6.20 -6.14
CA GLY A 407 -11.84 7.66 -6.07
C GLY A 407 -12.76 8.34 -7.07
N VAL A 408 -12.36 9.56 -7.44
CA VAL A 408 -12.98 10.34 -8.51
C VAL A 408 -11.93 10.70 -9.56
N TYR A 409 -12.32 10.72 -10.84
CA TYR A 409 -11.39 11.11 -11.92
C TYR A 409 -10.98 12.57 -11.81
N GLU A 410 -9.69 12.83 -11.93
CA GLU A 410 -9.12 14.18 -11.88
C GLU A 410 -9.76 15.06 -12.98
N GLY A 411 -10.12 16.28 -12.62
CA GLY A 411 -10.72 17.26 -13.53
C GLY A 411 -12.21 17.16 -13.76
N THR A 412 -12.83 15.98 -13.64
CA THR A 412 -14.30 15.80 -13.80
C THR A 412 -15.00 15.55 -12.48
N LEU A 413 -14.27 15.06 -11.46
CA LEU A 413 -14.79 14.56 -10.18
C LEU A 413 -15.88 13.47 -10.33
N ARG A 414 -15.95 12.83 -11.49
CA ARG A 414 -16.84 11.68 -11.71
C ARG A 414 -16.29 10.47 -10.94
N PRO A 415 -17.15 9.72 -10.21
CA PRO A 415 -16.72 8.51 -9.50
C PRO A 415 -16.07 7.48 -10.42
N THR A 416 -15.06 6.75 -9.91
CA THR A 416 -14.45 5.62 -10.62
C THR A 416 -15.36 4.40 -10.67
N GLY A 417 -16.23 4.22 -9.69
CA GLY A 417 -17.34 3.27 -9.70
C GLY A 417 -17.11 2.00 -8.88
N ASP A 418 -15.96 1.34 -8.97
CA ASP A 418 -15.74 0.06 -8.30
C ASP A 418 -15.27 0.21 -6.86
N ALA A 419 -15.84 -0.61 -5.96
CA ALA A 419 -15.44 -0.67 -4.56
C ALA A 419 -14.50 -1.87 -4.31
N SER A 420 -13.53 -1.69 -3.41
CA SER A 420 -12.57 -2.73 -3.04
C SER A 420 -12.40 -2.83 -1.52
N LEU A 421 -11.93 -3.99 -1.07
CA LEU A 421 -11.65 -4.26 0.33
C LEU A 421 -10.56 -3.35 0.90
N ASN A 422 -9.49 -3.11 0.13
CA ASN A 422 -8.39 -2.25 0.58
C ASN A 422 -8.85 -0.80 0.78
N THR A 423 -9.65 -0.26 -0.15
CA THR A 423 -10.25 1.08 0.02
C THR A 423 -11.16 1.14 1.25
N ALA A 424 -12.01 0.14 1.44
CA ALA A 424 -12.92 0.08 2.59
C ALA A 424 -12.14 -0.02 3.92
N ALA A 425 -11.12 -0.86 4.00
CA ALA A 425 -10.30 -1.04 5.20
C ALA A 425 -9.59 0.26 5.60
N LEU A 426 -8.91 0.91 4.64
CA LEU A 426 -8.16 2.14 4.94
C LEU A 426 -9.06 3.32 5.32
N ILE A 427 -10.30 3.41 4.80
CA ILE A 427 -11.27 4.40 5.25
C ILE A 427 -11.71 4.12 6.71
N LEU A 428 -11.93 2.85 7.06
CA LEU A 428 -12.26 2.45 8.43
C LEU A 428 -11.09 2.73 9.39
N GLU A 429 -9.87 2.40 8.99
CA GLU A 429 -8.64 2.70 9.74
C GLU A 429 -8.46 4.21 9.95
N ALA A 430 -8.65 5.01 8.89
CA ALA A 430 -8.58 6.47 8.96
C ALA A 430 -9.61 7.06 9.93
N ALA A 431 -10.82 6.51 9.96
CA ALA A 431 -11.85 6.95 10.90
C ALA A 431 -11.49 6.62 12.36
N VAL A 432 -10.95 5.44 12.62
CA VAL A 432 -10.45 5.09 13.97
C VAL A 432 -9.32 6.03 14.37
N TYR A 433 -8.35 6.27 13.48
CA TYR A 433 -7.24 7.18 13.74
C TYR A 433 -7.72 8.60 14.02
N ASN A 434 -8.63 9.13 13.20
CA ASN A 434 -9.22 10.47 13.39
C ASN A 434 -9.90 10.61 14.76
N LEU A 435 -10.62 9.56 15.22
CA LEU A 435 -11.30 9.57 16.50
C LEU A 435 -10.37 9.40 17.70
N ARG A 436 -9.27 8.68 17.56
CA ARG A 436 -8.31 8.37 18.63
C ARG A 436 -7.18 9.39 18.73
N GLY A 437 -6.74 9.96 17.60
CA GLY A 437 -5.58 10.85 17.50
C GLY A 437 -4.22 10.17 17.65
N HIS A 438 -4.18 8.81 17.59
CA HIS A 438 -2.93 8.05 17.71
C HIS A 438 -3.00 6.75 16.90
N PRO A 439 -1.84 6.14 16.53
CA PRO A 439 -1.79 4.91 15.76
C PRO A 439 -2.38 3.70 16.51
N PHE A 440 -2.69 2.64 15.77
CA PHE A 440 -3.19 1.38 16.35
C PHE A 440 -2.15 0.72 17.25
N LEU A 441 -0.87 0.88 16.93
CA LEU A 441 0.27 0.39 17.69
C LEU A 441 1.42 1.39 17.57
N GLU A 442 1.93 1.92 18.68
CA GLU A 442 3.18 2.69 18.65
C GLU A 442 4.37 1.74 18.56
N ALA A 443 4.91 1.59 17.35
CA ALA A 443 6.09 0.79 17.13
C ALA A 443 7.35 1.61 17.41
N ARG A 444 8.18 1.11 18.31
CA ARG A 444 9.58 1.56 18.55
C ARG A 444 10.48 0.43 18.07
N LEU A 445 11.06 0.54 16.88
CA LEU A 445 11.88 -0.49 16.24
C LEU A 445 13.37 -0.18 16.36
#